data_d9455f98f4255f83a40e60664f19b183
#
_entry.id   d9455f98f4255f83a40e60664f19b183
#
_cell.length_a   1.000
_cell.length_b   1.000
_cell.length_c   1.000
_cell.angle_alpha   90.00
_cell.angle_beta   90.00
_cell.angle_gamma   90.00
#
_symmetry.space_group_name_H-M   'P 1'
#
loop_
_entity.id
_entity.type
_entity.pdbx_description
1 polymer ?
#
loop_
_entity_poly.entity_id
_entity_poly.type
_entity_poly.pdbx_seq_one_letter_code
_entity_poly.pdbx_strand_id
1 'polypeptide(L)'
;MHLLPRERDKLYLREIGLLAQTRLARGLRLNETETIALLSTVLHEMARSGQYTVASLMQRGKTILGYRHVRQGVAQIVHEIMIEATFPDGTFLVTVVHPICSSSGSLEAALYGSGLSVPDDSIFPQIRTPEGPVPGKVMALTTAPPIQLFPGYRRRMMEITNTGDRAVQVGSHYPLPKVNQALKFPRDQAEGYKLDIAAGTAVRFEPGDTRRVTLVETGPAYKARMSARDTTPLPDAPEPFSLSREAYATLYGPTTGDRVCLGDTNLWAVVERDCT
;
A
#
# COMPACT_ATOMS: atom_id res chain seq x y z
N MET A 1 5.75 -33.59 18.22
CA MET A 1 5.62 -32.12 18.36
C MET A 1 4.62 -31.65 17.34
N HIS A 2 3.69 -30.83 17.74
CA HIS A 2 2.72 -30.20 16.82
C HIS A 2 3.09 -28.73 16.65
N LEU A 3 3.24 -28.28 15.39
CA LEU A 3 3.53 -26.91 15.06
C LEU A 3 2.23 -26.16 14.77
N LEU A 4 2.14 -24.93 15.23
CA LEU A 4 1.07 -24.01 14.85
C LEU A 4 1.19 -23.62 13.38
N PRO A 5 0.08 -23.23 12.69
CA PRO A 5 0.14 -22.79 11.30
C PRO A 5 1.20 -21.71 11.05
N ARG A 6 1.26 -20.68 11.90
CA ARG A 6 2.26 -19.60 11.80
C ARG A 6 3.72 -20.08 11.96
N GLU A 7 3.96 -21.14 12.72
CA GLU A 7 5.30 -21.72 12.86
C GLU A 7 5.71 -22.47 11.59
N ARG A 8 4.75 -23.17 10.96
CA ARG A 8 4.97 -23.81 9.66
C ARG A 8 5.27 -22.78 8.58
N ASP A 9 4.51 -21.67 8.55
CA ASP A 9 4.75 -20.58 7.60
C ASP A 9 6.16 -19.98 7.75
N LYS A 10 6.62 -19.77 8.99
CA LYS A 10 7.99 -19.31 9.27
C LYS A 10 9.06 -20.31 8.83
N LEU A 11 8.79 -21.62 8.97
CA LEU A 11 9.71 -22.66 8.47
C LEU A 11 9.78 -22.64 6.94
N TYR A 12 8.65 -22.60 6.23
CA TYR A 12 8.64 -22.49 4.77
C TYR A 12 9.34 -21.23 4.29
N LEU A 13 9.08 -20.10 4.94
CA LEU A 13 9.74 -18.85 4.63
C LEU A 13 11.26 -18.95 4.76
N ARG A 14 11.74 -19.59 5.82
CA ARG A 14 13.16 -19.83 6.02
C ARG A 14 13.77 -20.75 4.95
N GLU A 15 13.10 -21.84 4.59
CA GLU A 15 13.58 -22.76 3.53
C GLU A 15 13.71 -22.03 2.18
N ILE A 16 12.70 -21.24 1.80
CA ILE A 16 12.74 -20.43 0.58
C ILE A 16 13.84 -19.36 0.69
N GLY A 17 14.01 -18.76 1.86
CA GLY A 17 15.05 -17.78 2.13
C GLY A 17 16.48 -18.37 1.99
N LEU A 18 16.73 -19.55 2.53
CA LEU A 18 18.00 -20.27 2.36
C LEU A 18 18.27 -20.64 0.90
N LEU A 19 17.25 -21.07 0.17
CA LEU A 19 17.35 -21.32 -1.26
C LEU A 19 17.69 -20.02 -2.01
N ALA A 20 17.06 -18.91 -1.65
CA ALA A 20 17.35 -17.59 -2.23
C ALA A 20 18.78 -17.13 -1.92
N GLN A 21 19.26 -17.30 -0.69
CA GLN A 21 20.65 -17.02 -0.30
C GLN A 21 21.63 -17.88 -1.10
N THR A 22 21.35 -19.18 -1.26
CA THR A 22 22.17 -20.08 -2.08
C THR A 22 22.24 -19.63 -3.54
N ARG A 23 21.13 -19.18 -4.11
CA ARG A 23 21.06 -18.64 -5.48
C ARG A 23 21.83 -17.34 -5.60
N LEU A 24 21.65 -16.43 -4.64
CA LEU A 24 22.37 -15.16 -4.58
C LEU A 24 23.88 -15.37 -4.48
N ALA A 25 24.34 -16.28 -3.61
CA ALA A 25 25.77 -16.63 -3.47
C ALA A 25 26.40 -17.18 -4.76
N ARG A 26 25.59 -17.70 -5.67
CA ARG A 26 25.99 -18.16 -7.01
C ARG A 26 25.88 -17.09 -8.09
N GLY A 27 25.57 -15.84 -7.74
CA GLY A 27 25.42 -14.73 -8.68
C GLY A 27 24.06 -14.70 -9.40
N LEU A 28 23.05 -15.46 -8.96
CA LEU A 28 21.74 -15.44 -9.57
C LEU A 28 20.89 -14.30 -9.01
N ARG A 29 20.28 -13.52 -9.87
CA ARG A 29 19.36 -12.44 -9.50
C ARG A 29 18.03 -13.04 -9.03
N LEU A 30 17.55 -12.54 -7.90
CA LEU A 30 16.37 -13.05 -7.22
C LEU A 30 15.06 -12.59 -7.88
N ASN A 31 14.06 -13.46 -7.91
CA ASN A 31 12.69 -13.10 -8.25
C ASN A 31 11.96 -12.49 -7.03
N GLU A 32 10.70 -12.12 -7.18
CA GLU A 32 9.88 -11.50 -6.13
C GLU A 32 9.80 -12.37 -4.86
N THR A 33 9.36 -13.62 -5.00
CA THR A 33 9.22 -14.55 -3.87
C THR A 33 10.53 -14.81 -3.15
N GLU A 34 11.61 -15.03 -3.89
CA GLU A 34 12.94 -15.23 -3.35
C GLU A 34 13.46 -13.99 -2.61
N THR A 35 13.17 -12.80 -3.15
CA THR A 35 13.54 -11.52 -2.53
C THR A 35 12.85 -11.32 -1.20
N ILE A 36 11.52 -11.52 -1.16
CA ILE A 36 10.72 -11.40 0.07
C ILE A 36 11.19 -12.42 1.11
N ALA A 37 11.40 -13.67 0.69
CA ALA A 37 11.80 -14.73 1.59
C ALA A 37 13.22 -14.52 2.17
N LEU A 38 14.18 -14.09 1.35
CA LEU A 38 15.54 -13.78 1.80
C LEU A 38 15.52 -12.65 2.83
N LEU A 39 14.89 -11.52 2.49
CA LEU A 39 14.81 -10.38 3.40
C LEU A 39 14.13 -10.75 4.72
N SER A 40 13.02 -11.47 4.66
CA SER A 40 12.31 -11.93 5.85
C SER A 40 13.18 -12.85 6.71
N THR A 41 13.85 -13.82 6.09
CA THR A 41 14.75 -14.75 6.80
C THR A 41 15.87 -14.01 7.49
N VAL A 42 16.56 -13.12 6.79
CA VAL A 42 17.67 -12.35 7.34
C VAL A 42 17.21 -11.48 8.51
N LEU A 43 16.10 -10.79 8.37
CA LEU A 43 15.55 -9.93 9.43
C LEU A 43 15.11 -10.76 10.67
N HIS A 44 14.56 -11.96 10.47
CA HIS A 44 14.25 -12.87 11.58
C HIS A 44 15.50 -13.30 12.33
N GLU A 45 16.58 -13.68 11.63
CA GLU A 45 17.83 -14.07 12.26
C GLU A 45 18.50 -12.90 13.00
N MET A 46 18.46 -11.70 12.40
CA MET A 46 18.96 -10.49 13.07
C MET A 46 18.13 -10.14 14.32
N ALA A 47 16.81 -10.24 14.27
CA ALA A 47 15.97 -10.03 15.45
C ALA A 47 16.30 -11.04 16.56
N ARG A 48 16.46 -12.30 16.18
CA ARG A 48 16.79 -13.40 17.09
C ARG A 48 18.14 -13.24 17.79
N SER A 49 19.09 -12.56 17.14
CA SER A 49 20.41 -12.31 17.74
C SER A 49 20.38 -11.40 18.96
N GLY A 50 19.30 -10.62 19.15
CA GLY A 50 19.17 -9.66 20.25
C GLY A 50 20.04 -8.40 20.13
N GLN A 51 20.75 -8.24 19.01
CA GLN A 51 21.66 -7.10 18.79
C GLN A 51 21.00 -5.91 18.12
N TYR A 52 19.76 -6.09 17.64
CA TYR A 52 19.04 -5.10 16.84
C TYR A 52 17.71 -4.75 17.48
N THR A 53 17.34 -3.48 17.37
CA THR A 53 16.00 -2.99 17.70
C THR A 53 15.10 -3.05 16.46
N VAL A 54 13.78 -2.95 16.64
CA VAL A 54 12.80 -2.84 15.54
C VAL A 54 13.20 -1.71 14.58
N ALA A 55 13.48 -0.52 15.11
CA ALA A 55 13.85 0.64 14.31
C ALA A 55 15.15 0.41 13.50
N SER A 56 16.16 -0.23 14.10
CA SER A 56 17.42 -0.54 13.41
C SER A 56 17.22 -1.56 12.31
N LEU A 57 16.35 -2.57 12.50
CA LEU A 57 16.02 -3.56 11.47
C LEU A 57 15.23 -2.95 10.30
N MET A 58 14.31 -2.01 10.57
CA MET A 58 13.59 -1.28 9.53
C MET A 58 14.56 -0.51 8.61
N GLN A 59 15.60 0.12 9.17
CA GLN A 59 16.62 0.81 8.37
C GLN A 59 17.56 -0.17 7.66
N ARG A 60 18.01 -1.19 8.38
CA ARG A 60 18.95 -2.17 7.83
C ARG A 60 18.33 -2.99 6.69
N GLY A 61 17.03 -3.28 6.77
CA GLY A 61 16.29 -3.97 5.71
C GLY A 61 16.38 -3.30 4.34
N LYS A 62 16.58 -1.97 4.31
CA LYS A 62 16.76 -1.20 3.08
C LYS A 62 18.16 -1.29 2.47
N THR A 63 19.11 -1.88 3.18
CA THR A 63 20.51 -1.97 2.75
C THR A 63 20.95 -3.40 2.42
N ILE A 64 20.07 -4.39 2.62
CA ILE A 64 20.40 -5.81 2.40
C ILE A 64 20.54 -6.10 0.91
N LEU A 65 19.57 -5.71 0.09
CA LEU A 65 19.55 -5.94 -1.35
C LEU A 65 19.50 -4.62 -2.13
N GLY A 66 20.16 -4.63 -3.30
CA GLY A 66 20.07 -3.54 -4.26
C GLY A 66 19.51 -4.01 -5.60
N TYR A 67 19.24 -3.08 -6.54
CA TYR A 67 18.70 -3.37 -7.88
C TYR A 67 19.45 -4.44 -8.63
N ARG A 68 20.77 -4.50 -8.47
CA ARG A 68 21.65 -5.47 -9.13
C ARG A 68 21.42 -6.92 -8.68
N HIS A 69 20.89 -7.12 -7.47
CA HIS A 69 20.68 -8.43 -6.85
C HIS A 69 19.32 -9.04 -7.19
N VAL A 70 18.41 -8.26 -7.73
CA VAL A 70 17.05 -8.71 -8.05
C VAL A 70 16.77 -8.65 -9.56
N ARG A 71 15.80 -9.43 -10.03
CA ARG A 71 15.35 -9.36 -11.42
C ARG A 71 14.66 -8.02 -11.71
N GLN A 72 14.64 -7.66 -12.99
CA GLN A 72 13.95 -6.46 -13.45
C GLN A 72 12.47 -6.47 -12.99
N GLY A 73 11.97 -5.34 -12.51
CA GLY A 73 10.61 -5.18 -12.03
C GLY A 73 10.41 -5.52 -10.55
N VAL A 74 11.27 -6.34 -9.94
CA VAL A 74 11.08 -6.78 -8.53
C VAL A 74 11.15 -5.62 -7.56
N ALA A 75 12.10 -4.70 -7.72
CA ALA A 75 12.22 -3.54 -6.83
C ALA A 75 11.00 -2.61 -6.86
N GLN A 76 10.26 -2.61 -7.98
CA GLN A 76 9.05 -1.81 -8.15
C GLN A 76 7.78 -2.52 -7.65
N ILE A 77 7.79 -3.86 -7.53
CA ILE A 77 6.66 -4.65 -7.04
C ILE A 77 6.73 -4.77 -5.53
N VAL A 78 7.93 -4.99 -4.98
CA VAL A 78 8.13 -5.15 -3.53
C VAL A 78 8.16 -3.78 -2.86
N HIS A 79 6.99 -3.22 -2.56
CA HIS A 79 6.86 -1.90 -1.92
C HIS A 79 7.17 -1.95 -0.44
N GLU A 80 6.77 -3.02 0.24
CA GLU A 80 7.02 -3.20 1.67
C GLU A 80 7.10 -4.69 2.03
N ILE A 81 7.79 -4.94 3.12
CA ILE A 81 7.85 -6.27 3.76
C ILE A 81 7.47 -6.09 5.22
N MET A 82 6.52 -6.90 5.68
CA MET A 82 6.09 -6.94 7.06
C MET A 82 6.39 -8.32 7.64
N ILE A 83 7.14 -8.37 8.71
CA ILE A 83 7.45 -9.62 9.42
C ILE A 83 7.10 -9.51 10.91
N GLU A 84 6.55 -10.56 11.45
CA GLU A 84 6.39 -10.75 12.88
C GLU A 84 7.65 -11.43 13.42
N ALA A 85 8.55 -10.67 14.02
CA ALA A 85 9.83 -11.14 14.52
C ALA A 85 9.86 -11.22 16.05
N THR A 86 10.51 -12.26 16.57
CA THR A 86 10.67 -12.48 18.00
C THR A 86 12.02 -11.94 18.47
N PHE A 87 11.97 -10.95 19.32
CA PHE A 87 13.11 -10.35 20.01
C PHE A 87 13.22 -10.91 21.43
N PRO A 88 14.32 -10.65 22.14
CA PRO A 88 14.46 -11.11 23.54
C PRO A 88 13.37 -10.60 24.47
N ASP A 89 12.81 -9.42 24.20
CA ASP A 89 11.79 -8.72 24.98
C ASP A 89 10.35 -8.92 24.48
N GLY A 90 10.17 -9.69 23.43
CA GLY A 90 8.83 -10.00 22.89
C GLY A 90 8.76 -10.12 21.39
N THR A 91 7.54 -10.22 20.87
CA THR A 91 7.28 -10.34 19.43
C THR A 91 6.74 -9.00 18.91
N PHE A 92 7.40 -8.47 17.88
CA PHE A 92 7.09 -7.18 17.30
C PHE A 92 6.96 -7.27 15.78
N LEU A 93 6.16 -6.36 15.21
CA LEU A 93 6.08 -6.15 13.77
C LEU A 93 7.25 -5.29 13.30
N VAL A 94 8.01 -5.80 12.34
CA VAL A 94 9.04 -5.05 11.61
C VAL A 94 8.53 -4.78 10.21
N THR A 95 8.38 -3.51 9.85
CA THR A 95 7.93 -3.08 8.51
C THR A 95 9.07 -2.39 7.78
N VAL A 96 9.51 -2.93 6.65
CA VAL A 96 10.53 -2.33 5.79
C VAL A 96 9.87 -1.80 4.54
N VAL A 97 9.74 -0.49 4.45
CA VAL A 97 9.16 0.20 3.28
C VAL A 97 10.25 0.46 2.24
N HIS A 98 9.97 0.13 0.99
CA HIS A 98 10.91 0.20 -0.14
C HIS A 98 12.26 -0.49 0.17
N PRO A 99 12.24 -1.82 0.41
CA PRO A 99 13.44 -2.54 0.85
C PRO A 99 14.56 -2.55 -0.20
N ILE A 100 14.24 -2.31 -1.47
CA ILE A 100 15.20 -2.26 -2.56
C ILE A 100 15.18 -0.84 -3.13
N CYS A 101 15.98 0.05 -2.56
CA CYS A 101 15.99 1.47 -2.89
C CYS A 101 17.36 1.98 -3.40
N SER A 102 18.36 1.13 -3.49
CA SER A 102 19.70 1.48 -3.93
C SER A 102 20.21 0.58 -5.06
N SER A 103 21.26 0.99 -5.75
CA SER A 103 21.90 0.17 -6.80
C SER A 103 22.59 -1.08 -6.24
N SER A 104 23.22 -0.95 -5.10
CA SER A 104 23.93 -2.03 -4.41
C SER A 104 23.37 -2.23 -3.01
N GLY A 105 23.39 -3.49 -2.56
CA GLY A 105 23.12 -3.87 -1.17
C GLY A 105 24.38 -4.42 -0.52
N SER A 106 24.24 -4.98 0.67
CA SER A 106 25.33 -5.70 1.35
C SER A 106 25.11 -7.21 1.20
N LEU A 107 25.96 -7.86 0.39
CA LEU A 107 25.93 -9.32 0.25
C LEU A 107 26.23 -10.03 1.57
N GLU A 108 27.09 -9.45 2.41
CA GLU A 108 27.35 -9.96 3.76
C GLU A 108 26.05 -9.98 4.61
N ALA A 109 25.28 -8.88 4.57
CA ALA A 109 24.00 -8.82 5.25
C ALA A 109 22.97 -9.75 4.61
N ALA A 110 22.95 -9.87 3.28
CA ALA A 110 22.02 -10.75 2.57
C ALA A 110 22.26 -12.23 2.88
N LEU A 111 23.50 -12.62 3.14
CA LEU A 111 23.88 -13.99 3.48
C LEU A 111 23.99 -14.23 5.00
N TYR A 112 23.56 -13.26 5.82
CA TYR A 112 23.56 -13.39 7.26
C TYR A 112 22.79 -14.64 7.72
N GLY A 113 23.40 -15.43 8.60
CA GLY A 113 22.82 -16.65 9.15
C GLY A 113 22.76 -17.86 8.20
N SER A 114 23.26 -17.75 6.96
CA SER A 114 23.27 -18.86 5.98
C SER A 114 24.45 -19.81 6.10
N GLY A 115 25.57 -19.35 6.66
CA GLY A 115 26.85 -20.08 6.64
C GLY A 115 27.52 -20.13 5.26
N LEU A 116 27.00 -19.42 4.26
CA LEU A 116 27.57 -19.35 2.91
C LEU A 116 28.70 -18.31 2.83
N SER A 117 29.68 -18.58 1.99
CA SER A 117 30.74 -17.61 1.67
C SER A 117 30.14 -16.44 0.87
N VAL A 118 30.56 -15.23 1.22
CA VAL A 118 30.15 -14.01 0.50
C VAL A 118 30.90 -13.98 -0.83
N PRO A 119 30.20 -13.95 -1.97
CA PRO A 119 30.85 -13.89 -3.27
C PRO A 119 31.37 -12.48 -3.54
N ASP A 120 32.26 -12.36 -4.54
CA ASP A 120 32.69 -11.07 -5.03
C ASP A 120 31.51 -10.33 -5.67
N ASP A 121 31.35 -9.06 -5.33
CA ASP A 121 30.23 -8.23 -5.78
C ASP A 121 30.25 -7.98 -7.31
N SER A 122 31.39 -8.19 -7.96
CA SER A 122 31.57 -8.07 -9.41
C SER A 122 30.80 -9.12 -10.23
N ILE A 123 30.35 -10.22 -9.61
CA ILE A 123 29.55 -11.23 -10.30
C ILE A 123 28.16 -10.70 -10.70
N PHE A 124 27.71 -9.60 -10.09
CA PHE A 124 26.44 -8.98 -10.42
C PHE A 124 26.58 -7.83 -11.41
N PRO A 125 25.61 -7.62 -12.30
CA PRO A 125 25.64 -6.52 -13.26
C PRO A 125 25.62 -5.16 -12.56
N GLN A 126 26.25 -4.15 -13.17
CA GLN A 126 26.20 -2.77 -12.68
C GLN A 126 24.89 -2.10 -13.09
N ILE A 127 23.88 -2.16 -12.21
CA ILE A 127 22.56 -1.53 -12.41
C ILE A 127 22.45 -0.36 -11.44
N ARG A 128 22.38 0.86 -11.97
CA ARG A 128 22.28 2.09 -11.16
C ARG A 128 20.84 2.51 -10.87
N THR A 129 19.96 2.25 -11.81
CA THR A 129 18.54 2.58 -11.71
C THR A 129 17.70 1.41 -12.21
N PRO A 130 16.49 1.22 -11.72
CA PRO A 130 15.58 0.22 -12.27
C PRO A 130 15.33 0.50 -13.76
N GLU A 131 15.61 -0.49 -14.60
CA GLU A 131 15.40 -0.40 -16.05
C GLU A 131 14.05 -1.00 -16.46
N GLY A 132 13.48 -0.45 -17.53
CA GLY A 132 12.28 -0.97 -18.17
C GLY A 132 10.96 -0.48 -17.58
N PRO A 133 9.83 -1.03 -18.04
CA PRO A 133 8.52 -0.64 -17.56
C PRO A 133 8.38 -0.97 -16.07
N VAL A 134 7.89 0.00 -15.31
CA VAL A 134 7.65 -0.14 -13.88
C VAL A 134 6.20 -0.56 -13.69
N PRO A 135 5.91 -1.78 -13.20
CA PRO A 135 4.55 -2.21 -12.90
C PRO A 135 3.87 -1.23 -11.93
N GLY A 136 2.65 -0.82 -12.23
CA GLY A 136 1.92 0.14 -11.40
C GLY A 136 2.41 1.59 -11.48
N LYS A 137 3.35 1.93 -12.37
CA LYS A 137 3.79 3.31 -12.55
C LYS A 137 2.65 4.18 -13.07
N VAL A 138 2.26 5.17 -12.28
CA VAL A 138 1.34 6.21 -12.72
C VAL A 138 2.09 7.18 -13.61
N MET A 139 1.70 7.26 -14.88
CA MET A 139 2.22 8.25 -15.83
C MET A 139 1.25 9.41 -15.89
N ALA A 140 1.56 10.49 -15.17
CA ALA A 140 0.82 11.73 -15.28
C ALA A 140 1.36 12.57 -16.46
N LEU A 141 0.46 13.18 -17.23
CA LEU A 141 0.83 14.18 -18.24
C LEU A 141 1.31 15.44 -17.50
N THR A 142 2.61 15.67 -17.49
CA THR A 142 3.21 16.82 -16.81
C THR A 142 2.82 18.16 -17.45
N THR A 143 2.34 18.12 -18.70
CA THR A 143 1.86 19.31 -19.46
C THR A 143 0.37 19.56 -19.26
N ALA A 144 -0.38 18.63 -18.66
CA ALA A 144 -1.79 18.84 -18.39
C ALA A 144 -1.98 19.79 -17.19
N PRO A 145 -2.95 20.70 -17.24
CA PRO A 145 -3.26 21.54 -16.10
C PRO A 145 -3.76 20.68 -14.94
N PRO A 146 -3.53 21.09 -13.68
CA PRO A 146 -4.04 20.37 -12.51
C PRO A 146 -5.56 20.20 -12.59
N ILE A 147 -6.07 19.03 -12.25
CA ILE A 147 -7.50 18.79 -12.15
C ILE A 147 -8.02 19.52 -10.92
N GLN A 148 -8.94 20.46 -11.13
CA GLN A 148 -9.61 21.15 -10.05
C GLN A 148 -10.71 20.24 -9.49
N LEU A 149 -10.55 19.83 -8.24
CA LEU A 149 -11.61 19.10 -7.53
C LEU A 149 -12.79 20.06 -7.26
N PHE A 150 -14.02 19.57 -7.44
CA PHE A 150 -15.27 20.30 -7.16
C PHE A 150 -15.30 21.71 -7.81
N PRO A 151 -15.22 21.84 -9.15
CA PRO A 151 -15.27 23.12 -9.84
C PRO A 151 -16.62 23.81 -9.57
N GLY A 152 -16.60 25.11 -9.30
CA GLY A 152 -17.79 25.91 -9.04
C GLY A 152 -18.36 25.82 -7.62
N TYR A 153 -17.85 24.96 -6.76
CA TYR A 153 -18.29 24.90 -5.36
C TYR A 153 -17.52 25.89 -4.48
N ARG A 154 -18.21 26.47 -3.50
CA ARG A 154 -17.62 27.42 -2.55
C ARG A 154 -16.61 26.72 -1.64
N ARG A 155 -15.52 27.42 -1.34
CA ARG A 155 -14.46 26.96 -0.44
C ARG A 155 -14.36 27.88 0.76
N ARG A 156 -13.96 27.30 1.88
CA ARG A 156 -13.68 28.04 3.13
C ARG A 156 -12.48 27.41 3.82
N MET A 157 -11.66 28.25 4.41
CA MET A 157 -10.58 27.80 5.29
C MET A 157 -11.07 27.78 6.72
N MET A 158 -10.65 26.77 7.49
CA MET A 158 -11.01 26.61 8.89
C MET A 158 -9.86 26.02 9.69
N GLU A 159 -9.67 26.52 10.90
CA GLU A 159 -8.74 25.94 11.86
C GLU A 159 -9.48 24.94 12.74
N ILE A 160 -8.92 23.74 12.87
CA ILE A 160 -9.49 22.65 13.65
C ILE A 160 -8.45 22.19 14.66
N THR A 161 -8.80 22.18 15.93
CA THR A 161 -7.92 21.72 17.02
C THR A 161 -8.46 20.42 17.59
N ASN A 162 -7.61 19.42 17.72
CA ASN A 162 -7.93 18.21 18.48
C ASN A 162 -7.61 18.43 19.96
N THR A 163 -8.64 18.57 20.80
CA THR A 163 -8.52 18.74 22.25
C THR A 163 -8.65 17.42 23.03
N GLY A 164 -8.80 16.30 22.31
CA GLY A 164 -8.85 14.97 22.92
C GLY A 164 -7.48 14.37 23.20
N ASP A 165 -7.50 13.21 23.81
CA ASP A 165 -6.31 12.40 24.16
C ASP A 165 -5.90 11.40 23.07
N ARG A 166 -6.69 11.30 22.00
CA ARG A 166 -6.48 10.36 20.89
C ARG A 166 -6.52 11.04 19.54
N ALA A 167 -5.80 10.46 18.59
CA ALA A 167 -5.85 10.90 17.21
C ALA A 167 -7.25 10.71 16.62
N VAL A 168 -7.75 11.72 15.90
CA VAL A 168 -9.02 11.69 15.17
C VAL A 168 -8.75 11.78 13.68
N GLN A 169 -9.29 10.86 12.91
CA GLN A 169 -9.17 10.85 11.45
C GLN A 169 -10.52 11.22 10.82
N VAL A 170 -10.50 12.21 9.92
CA VAL A 170 -11.68 12.69 9.22
C VAL A 170 -11.55 12.39 7.73
N GLY A 171 -12.45 11.56 7.21
CA GLY A 171 -12.48 11.17 5.80
C GLY A 171 -13.06 12.26 4.89
N SER A 172 -12.72 12.18 3.62
CA SER A 172 -13.08 13.15 2.56
C SER A 172 -14.59 13.38 2.41
N HIS A 173 -15.42 12.38 2.71
CA HIS A 173 -16.87 12.44 2.52
C HIS A 173 -17.64 12.64 3.84
N TYR A 174 -16.96 12.74 4.97
CA TYR A 174 -17.64 12.90 6.23
C TYR A 174 -18.12 14.36 6.43
N PRO A 175 -19.40 14.58 6.85
CA PRO A 175 -19.91 15.92 7.14
C PRO A 175 -19.13 16.55 8.29
N LEU A 176 -18.50 17.69 8.04
CA LEU A 176 -17.62 18.28 9.06
C LEU A 176 -18.36 18.64 10.37
N PRO A 177 -19.59 19.14 10.38
CA PRO A 177 -20.29 19.42 11.64
C PRO A 177 -20.51 18.20 12.53
N LYS A 178 -20.49 16.99 11.95
CA LYS A 178 -20.77 15.71 12.66
C LYS A 178 -19.51 14.96 13.11
N VAL A 179 -18.31 15.52 12.91
CA VAL A 179 -17.07 14.88 13.37
C VAL A 179 -17.00 14.84 14.89
N ASN A 180 -16.04 14.02 15.39
CA ASN A 180 -15.80 13.83 16.81
C ASN A 180 -15.79 15.16 17.57
N GLN A 181 -16.46 15.20 18.75
CA GLN A 181 -16.56 16.39 19.60
C GLN A 181 -15.23 16.89 20.16
N ALA A 182 -14.21 16.04 20.20
CA ALA A 182 -12.86 16.42 20.54
C ALA A 182 -12.23 17.40 19.54
N LEU A 183 -12.72 17.44 18.27
CA LEU A 183 -12.30 18.43 17.31
C LEU A 183 -13.07 19.74 17.54
N LYS A 184 -12.35 20.79 17.93
CA LYS A 184 -12.89 22.12 18.22
C LYS A 184 -12.73 23.06 17.03
N PHE A 185 -13.83 23.62 16.58
CA PHE A 185 -13.97 24.61 15.52
C PHE A 185 -15.39 25.19 15.54
N PRO A 186 -15.70 26.30 14.86
CA PRO A 186 -17.05 26.85 14.73
C PRO A 186 -17.92 25.91 13.86
N ARG A 187 -18.69 25.02 14.49
CA ARG A 187 -19.48 23.97 13.79
C ARG A 187 -20.62 24.53 12.94
N ASP A 188 -21.22 25.62 13.38
CA ASP A 188 -22.24 26.38 12.65
C ASP A 188 -21.71 26.88 11.30
N GLN A 189 -20.48 27.33 11.28
CA GLN A 189 -19.82 27.79 10.06
C GLN A 189 -19.40 26.66 9.13
N ALA A 190 -19.32 25.43 9.62
CA ALA A 190 -19.01 24.25 8.84
C ALA A 190 -20.26 23.53 8.28
N GLU A 191 -21.47 24.06 8.56
CA GLU A 191 -22.70 23.45 8.06
C GLU A 191 -22.75 23.42 6.54
N GLY A 192 -23.01 22.24 5.98
CA GLY A 192 -23.01 22.02 4.54
C GLY A 192 -21.62 21.93 3.89
N TYR A 193 -20.56 21.77 4.69
CA TYR A 193 -19.19 21.64 4.22
C TYR A 193 -18.58 20.28 4.60
N LYS A 194 -17.60 19.85 3.77
CA LYS A 194 -16.74 18.71 3.99
C LYS A 194 -15.29 19.10 3.70
N LEU A 195 -14.33 18.24 4.01
CA LEU A 195 -12.93 18.48 3.65
C LEU A 195 -12.74 18.50 2.12
N ASP A 196 -11.99 19.49 1.61
CA ASP A 196 -11.60 19.60 0.21
C ASP A 196 -10.35 18.76 -0.06
N ILE A 197 -10.53 17.45 0.00
CA ILE A 197 -9.47 16.46 -0.25
C ILE A 197 -9.98 15.40 -1.22
N ALA A 198 -9.06 14.66 -1.84
CA ALA A 198 -9.40 13.62 -2.79
C ALA A 198 -10.27 12.53 -2.15
N ALA A 199 -11.17 11.95 -2.93
CA ALA A 199 -12.00 10.82 -2.50
C ALA A 199 -11.13 9.66 -2.00
N GLY A 200 -11.57 9.03 -0.90
CA GLY A 200 -10.82 7.92 -0.28
C GLY A 200 -9.66 8.36 0.62
N THR A 201 -9.34 9.66 0.68
CA THR A 201 -8.32 10.18 1.59
C THR A 201 -8.92 10.72 2.90
N ALA A 202 -8.06 10.99 3.88
CA ALA A 202 -8.45 11.51 5.18
C ALA A 202 -7.38 12.46 5.74
N VAL A 203 -7.80 13.35 6.62
CA VAL A 203 -6.90 14.17 7.45
C VAL A 203 -6.91 13.62 8.86
N ARG A 204 -5.73 13.39 9.41
CA ARG A 204 -5.52 12.92 10.77
C ARG A 204 -5.09 14.10 11.66
N PHE A 205 -5.75 14.26 12.79
CA PHE A 205 -5.48 15.27 13.82
C PHE A 205 -4.95 14.56 15.06
N GLU A 206 -3.68 14.78 15.40
CA GLU A 206 -3.09 14.24 16.63
C GLU A 206 -3.59 15.00 17.87
N PRO A 207 -3.49 14.44 19.08
CA PRO A 207 -3.81 15.14 20.31
C PRO A 207 -3.06 16.49 20.43
N GLY A 208 -3.78 17.57 20.68
CA GLY A 208 -3.22 18.92 20.77
C GLY A 208 -2.89 19.58 19.42
N ASP A 209 -3.03 18.87 18.30
CA ASP A 209 -2.72 19.41 16.97
C ASP A 209 -3.78 20.42 16.53
N THR A 210 -3.34 21.55 15.98
CA THR A 210 -4.18 22.55 15.32
C THR A 210 -3.81 22.63 13.86
N ARG A 211 -4.76 22.32 12.98
CA ARG A 211 -4.55 22.34 11.54
C ARG A 211 -5.50 23.28 10.84
N ARG A 212 -4.96 24.02 9.92
CA ARG A 212 -5.74 24.81 8.96
C ARG A 212 -6.06 23.96 7.75
N VAL A 213 -7.36 23.72 7.51
CA VAL A 213 -7.88 22.88 6.42
C VAL A 213 -8.76 23.68 5.49
N THR A 214 -8.81 23.28 4.22
CA THR A 214 -9.77 23.81 3.25
C THR A 214 -11.01 22.95 3.25
N LEU A 215 -12.15 23.58 3.29
CA LEU A 215 -13.47 22.98 3.19
C LEU A 215 -14.09 23.31 1.84
N VAL A 216 -14.89 22.39 1.31
CA VAL A 216 -15.68 22.56 0.11
C VAL A 216 -17.15 22.35 0.43
N GLU A 217 -18.01 23.18 -0.16
CA GLU A 217 -19.47 23.05 -0.02
C GLU A 217 -19.95 21.72 -0.59
N THR A 218 -20.87 21.08 0.10
CA THR A 218 -21.48 19.82 -0.35
C THR A 218 -22.59 20.09 -1.36
N GLY A 219 -22.61 19.31 -2.44
CA GLY A 219 -23.63 19.43 -3.48
C GLY A 219 -25.04 19.01 -3.04
N PRO A 220 -26.06 19.36 -3.83
CA PRO A 220 -27.47 19.05 -3.51
C PRO A 220 -27.73 17.57 -3.29
N ALA A 221 -27.16 16.69 -4.09
CA ALA A 221 -27.32 15.25 -3.94
C ALA A 221 -26.73 14.73 -2.62
N TYR A 222 -25.63 15.30 -2.16
CA TYR A 222 -25.04 14.96 -0.86
C TYR A 222 -25.94 15.46 0.29
N LYS A 223 -26.41 16.71 0.20
CA LYS A 223 -27.35 17.28 1.18
C LYS A 223 -28.62 16.45 1.27
N ALA A 224 -29.18 16.02 0.14
CA ALA A 224 -30.35 15.14 0.09
C ALA A 224 -30.10 13.79 0.79
N ARG A 225 -28.96 13.14 0.54
CA ARG A 225 -28.57 11.88 1.22
C ARG A 225 -28.41 12.06 2.73
N MET A 226 -27.89 13.19 3.17
CA MET A 226 -27.66 13.45 4.59
C MET A 226 -28.93 13.87 5.34
N SER A 227 -29.90 14.47 4.65
CA SER A 227 -31.23 14.79 5.22
C SER A 227 -32.20 13.64 5.13
N ALA A 228 -32.11 12.79 4.12
CA ALA A 228 -32.86 11.54 4.00
C ALA A 228 -32.30 10.45 4.93
N ARG A 229 -32.01 10.81 6.19
CA ARG A 229 -31.46 9.87 7.14
C ARG A 229 -32.50 8.80 7.48
N ASP A 230 -32.16 7.60 7.12
CA ASP A 230 -32.29 6.40 7.93
C ASP A 230 -33.55 5.54 7.85
N THR A 231 -34.32 5.55 6.79
CA THR A 231 -35.30 4.46 6.67
C THR A 231 -35.41 3.86 5.26
N THR A 232 -34.76 4.41 4.27
CA THR A 232 -34.73 3.77 2.96
C THR A 232 -33.52 2.83 2.90
N PRO A 233 -33.74 1.52 2.69
CA PRO A 233 -32.67 0.65 2.23
C PRO A 233 -31.96 1.36 1.06
N LEU A 234 -30.63 1.25 0.99
CA LEU A 234 -29.91 1.61 -0.24
C LEU A 234 -30.70 1.02 -1.40
N PRO A 235 -31.03 1.80 -2.44
CA PRO A 235 -31.59 1.20 -3.65
C PRO A 235 -30.70 0.03 -3.98
N ASP A 236 -31.29 -1.12 -4.23
CA ASP A 236 -30.61 -2.36 -4.55
C ASP A 236 -29.38 -2.02 -5.38
N ALA A 237 -28.24 -2.57 -4.99
CA ALA A 237 -26.99 -2.30 -5.69
C ALA A 237 -27.30 -2.41 -7.18
N PRO A 238 -26.93 -1.40 -7.99
CA PRO A 238 -27.25 -1.46 -9.42
C PRO A 238 -26.87 -2.84 -9.91
N GLU A 239 -27.81 -3.49 -10.60
CA GLU A 239 -27.59 -4.80 -11.23
C GLU A 239 -26.16 -4.83 -11.76
N PRO A 240 -25.37 -5.86 -11.49
CA PRO A 240 -24.00 -5.90 -11.94
C PRO A 240 -23.98 -5.55 -13.44
N PHE A 241 -23.24 -4.52 -13.79
CA PHE A 241 -23.20 -4.00 -15.15
C PHE A 241 -22.73 -5.15 -16.07
N SER A 242 -23.66 -5.76 -16.80
CA SER A 242 -23.34 -6.78 -17.78
C SER A 242 -23.01 -6.11 -19.11
N LEU A 243 -21.77 -6.20 -19.54
CA LEU A 243 -21.39 -5.85 -20.90
C LEU A 243 -21.95 -6.93 -21.85
N SER A 244 -22.61 -6.52 -22.92
CA SER A 244 -22.94 -7.47 -24.00
C SER A 244 -21.64 -8.10 -24.53
N ARG A 245 -21.73 -9.34 -25.00
CA ARG A 245 -20.60 -10.07 -25.59
C ARG A 245 -19.88 -9.29 -26.69
N GLU A 246 -20.63 -8.51 -27.47
CA GLU A 246 -20.11 -7.65 -28.52
C GLU A 246 -19.34 -6.43 -28.00
N ALA A 247 -19.84 -5.77 -26.96
CA ALA A 247 -19.16 -4.67 -26.32
C ALA A 247 -17.87 -5.12 -25.64
N TYR A 248 -17.87 -6.31 -25.03
CA TYR A 248 -16.67 -6.88 -24.44
C TYR A 248 -15.62 -7.26 -25.49
N ALA A 249 -16.03 -7.93 -26.57
CA ALA A 249 -15.13 -8.30 -27.68
C ALA A 249 -14.50 -7.08 -28.36
N THR A 250 -15.23 -5.97 -28.42
CA THR A 250 -14.74 -4.71 -29.00
C THR A 250 -13.67 -4.06 -28.11
N LEU A 251 -13.79 -4.18 -26.77
CA LEU A 251 -12.88 -3.54 -25.82
C LEU A 251 -11.65 -4.39 -25.48
N TYR A 252 -11.78 -5.71 -25.44
CA TYR A 252 -10.76 -6.59 -24.85
C TYR A 252 -10.38 -7.82 -25.69
N GLY A 253 -11.01 -8.04 -26.84
CA GLY A 253 -10.79 -9.23 -27.66
C GLY A 253 -11.50 -10.48 -27.14
N PRO A 254 -11.38 -11.64 -27.84
CA PRO A 254 -12.22 -12.83 -27.63
C PRO A 254 -11.72 -13.73 -26.49
N THR A 255 -11.63 -13.23 -25.26
CA THR A 255 -11.31 -14.06 -24.09
C THR A 255 -12.56 -14.36 -23.27
N THR A 256 -12.78 -15.63 -22.98
CA THR A 256 -13.94 -16.14 -22.21
C THR A 256 -13.54 -16.39 -20.78
N GLY A 257 -14.29 -15.81 -19.82
CA GLY A 257 -14.24 -16.20 -18.40
C GLY A 257 -13.47 -15.30 -17.47
N ASP A 258 -12.85 -14.21 -17.94
CA ASP A 258 -12.06 -13.33 -17.10
C ASP A 258 -12.90 -12.21 -16.44
N ARG A 259 -12.54 -11.88 -15.21
CA ARG A 259 -13.03 -10.67 -14.54
C ARG A 259 -12.30 -9.47 -15.11
N VAL A 260 -13.03 -8.48 -15.58
CA VAL A 260 -12.46 -7.26 -16.13
C VAL A 260 -12.84 -6.07 -15.28
N CYS A 261 -11.83 -5.29 -14.90
CA CYS A 261 -12.02 -4.00 -14.24
C CYS A 261 -12.29 -2.92 -15.29
N LEU A 262 -13.43 -2.25 -15.20
CA LEU A 262 -13.83 -1.18 -16.12
C LEU A 262 -13.28 0.17 -15.63
N GLY A 263 -12.05 0.49 -16.05
CA GLY A 263 -11.42 1.77 -15.77
C GLY A 263 -11.24 2.06 -14.27
N ASP A 264 -11.07 3.32 -13.93
CA ASP A 264 -10.82 3.81 -12.55
C ASP A 264 -12.02 3.70 -11.58
N THR A 265 -13.06 2.92 -11.91
CA THR A 265 -14.33 2.95 -11.19
C THR A 265 -14.53 1.87 -10.13
N ASN A 266 -13.58 0.97 -9.88
CA ASN A 266 -13.77 -0.20 -9.00
C ASN A 266 -15.00 -1.09 -9.34
N LEU A 267 -15.51 -0.98 -10.56
CA LEU A 267 -16.60 -1.81 -11.06
C LEU A 267 -16.02 -3.03 -11.76
N TRP A 268 -16.50 -4.21 -11.37
CA TRP A 268 -16.11 -5.48 -11.96
C TRP A 268 -17.24 -5.99 -12.84
N ALA A 269 -16.94 -6.33 -14.09
CA ALA A 269 -17.86 -7.04 -14.97
C ALA A 269 -17.47 -8.52 -15.03
N VAL A 270 -18.46 -9.40 -14.96
CA VAL A 270 -18.31 -10.84 -15.18
C VAL A 270 -18.86 -11.14 -16.56
N VAL A 271 -18.05 -11.78 -17.40
CA VAL A 271 -18.50 -12.23 -18.71
C VAL A 271 -19.16 -13.58 -18.55
N GLU A 272 -20.48 -13.64 -18.69
CA GLU A 272 -21.24 -14.88 -18.69
C GLU A 272 -21.15 -15.56 -20.05
N ARG A 273 -21.00 -16.90 -20.04
CA ARG A 273 -21.18 -17.72 -21.25
C ARG A 273 -22.67 -17.94 -21.46
N ASP A 274 -23.17 -17.58 -22.62
CA ASP A 274 -24.42 -18.16 -23.10
C ASP A 274 -24.17 -19.65 -23.29
N CYS A 275 -24.76 -20.48 -22.43
CA CYS A 275 -24.89 -21.91 -22.67
C CYS A 275 -25.96 -22.10 -23.73
N THR A 276 -25.57 -22.30 -24.98
CA THR A 276 -26.39 -22.98 -26.01
C THR A 276 -26.04 -24.46 -26.01
#